data_2b6be60630ce9fbc827552bcd9a0dedb
#
_entry.id   2b6be60630ce9fbc827552bcd9a0dedb
#
_cell.length_a   1.000
_cell.length_b   1.000
_cell.length_c   1.000
_cell.angle_alpha   90.00
_cell.angle_beta   90.00
_cell.angle_gamma   90.00
#
_symmetry.space_group_name_H-M   'P 1'
#
loop_
_entity.id
_entity.type
_entity.pdbx_description
1 polymer ?
#
loop_
_entity_poly.entity_id
_entity_poly.type
_entity_poly.pdbx_seq_one_letter_code
_entity_poly.pdbx_strand_id
1 'polypeptide(L)'
;MFNKYSTFIVSIMVILIFTIKPLDRTPLEETDYYKNTLNSIDDKEINSIYGDTIKVGWSKVSLIPNFLSPMAGYGARKGANYEGVNDSIWVKAVVFDNGINRSAYVSLDLLIVPPNLDYNKISEGINIESENILFTASHTHSSIGGYLEGLAGNIFGGKYDKKNLDFITTAIREALNNAMXDLKKSKIGYGSIYAADFITNRLAGDSLGTYDPFLRVLKIVRDDGKRSTIFSYSAHATCYGHNQRNLSGDYPGNLTKKLENYNDTDFAVYGAGAVGSMSPRTKSKKGDKKVEEMSRGLYEFISDGLRNIGVKYEYKLNSEKYNLEMREQSFKINSKFIIRPWLFKFLVGDSPKFISSLRVGNLLIVGTPCDFSGELVEPIEKSIXNKELNLMINSFNGGYIGYITDDKWYDRKDINTYETYTMNWYGPYNGEYFSKLIKKVIKNNEEL
;
A
#
# COMPACT_ATOMS: atom_id res chain seq x y z
N MET A 1 39.24 20.82 38.70
CA MET A 1 39.35 21.06 37.24
C MET A 1 39.03 19.78 36.50
N PHE A 2 37.92 19.72 35.77
CA PHE A 2 37.65 18.56 34.92
C PHE A 2 38.64 18.59 33.74
N ASN A 3 39.33 17.48 33.55
CA ASN A 3 40.23 17.30 32.40
C ASN A 3 39.37 17.37 31.12
N LYS A 4 39.90 17.90 30.03
CA LYS A 4 39.22 17.97 28.70
C LYS A 4 38.59 16.61 28.28
N TYR A 5 39.24 15.52 28.62
CA TYR A 5 38.75 14.17 28.35
C TYR A 5 37.51 13.84 29.19
N SER A 6 37.48 14.24 30.46
CA SER A 6 36.29 14.02 31.32
C SER A 6 35.10 14.83 30.82
N THR A 7 35.33 16.09 30.42
CA THR A 7 34.27 16.93 29.85
C THR A 7 33.71 16.31 28.56
N PHE A 8 34.61 15.84 27.69
CA PHE A 8 34.22 15.19 26.42
C PHE A 8 33.39 13.94 26.68
N ILE A 9 33.81 13.06 27.60
CA ILE A 9 33.09 11.84 27.95
C ILE A 9 31.72 12.19 28.54
N VAL A 10 31.63 13.16 29.43
CA VAL A 10 30.37 13.61 30.02
C VAL A 10 29.45 14.17 28.93
N SER A 11 29.97 14.95 27.98
CA SER A 11 29.20 15.48 26.87
C SER A 11 28.61 14.35 26.00
N ILE A 12 29.42 13.34 25.69
CA ILE A 12 28.93 12.17 24.93
C ILE A 12 27.83 11.45 25.72
N MET A 13 28.02 11.19 27.00
CA MET A 13 27.02 10.53 27.85
C MET A 13 25.72 11.32 27.88
N VAL A 14 25.80 12.64 28.00
CA VAL A 14 24.62 13.52 27.99
C VAL A 14 23.88 13.36 26.62
N ILE A 15 24.64 13.46 25.52
CA ILE A 15 24.05 13.29 24.18
C ILE A 15 23.35 11.93 24.06
N LEU A 16 24.00 10.84 24.50
CA LEU A 16 23.42 9.49 24.42
C LEU A 16 22.13 9.39 25.26
N ILE A 17 22.11 9.95 26.47
CA ILE A 17 20.93 9.94 27.34
C ILE A 17 19.75 10.68 26.67
N PHE A 18 20.02 11.78 25.96
CA PHE A 18 18.99 12.58 25.31
C PHE A 18 18.54 12.01 23.95
N THR A 19 19.36 11.16 23.33
CA THR A 19 19.05 10.66 21.97
C THR A 19 18.68 9.18 21.92
N ILE A 20 19.05 8.39 22.93
CA ILE A 20 18.85 6.92 22.94
C ILE A 20 18.03 6.53 24.18
N LYS A 21 17.24 5.47 24.04
CA LYS A 21 16.55 4.85 25.19
C LYS A 21 16.49 3.33 25.02
N PRO A 22 16.26 2.57 26.10
CA PRO A 22 15.99 1.14 25.98
C PRO A 22 14.77 0.85 25.10
N LEU A 23 14.83 -0.24 24.35
CA LEU A 23 13.72 -0.74 23.57
C LEU A 23 12.66 -1.31 24.51
N ASP A 24 11.44 -0.81 24.40
CA ASP A 24 10.29 -1.33 25.16
C ASP A 24 9.83 -2.66 24.53
N ARG A 25 9.78 -3.70 25.35
CA ARG A 25 9.35 -5.04 24.96
C ARG A 25 8.11 -5.51 25.72
N THR A 26 7.31 -4.57 26.18
CA THR A 26 6.01 -4.90 26.77
C THR A 26 5.21 -5.75 25.77
N PRO A 27 4.72 -6.93 26.19
CA PRO A 27 3.92 -7.77 25.30
C PRO A 27 2.70 -7.03 24.75
N LEU A 28 2.31 -7.34 23.53
CA LEU A 28 1.27 -6.62 22.82
C LEU A 28 -0.02 -6.53 23.63
N GLU A 29 -0.46 -7.65 24.22
CA GLU A 29 -1.71 -7.75 24.98
C GLU A 29 -1.74 -6.89 26.25
N GLU A 30 -0.57 -6.48 26.74
CA GLU A 30 -0.46 -5.64 27.94
C GLU A 30 -0.50 -4.14 27.60
N THR A 31 -0.40 -3.78 26.32
CA THR A 31 -0.31 -2.38 25.89
C THR A 31 -1.69 -1.75 25.70
N ASP A 32 -1.82 -0.48 26.11
CA ASP A 32 -3.06 0.27 25.97
C ASP A 32 -3.39 0.56 24.51
N TYR A 33 -2.38 0.90 23.70
CA TYR A 33 -2.62 1.22 22.28
C TYR A 33 -3.29 0.05 21.53
N TYR A 34 -2.91 -1.18 21.86
CA TYR A 34 -3.50 -2.38 21.24
C TYR A 34 -4.96 -2.55 21.68
N LYS A 35 -5.20 -2.47 23.00
CA LYS A 35 -6.56 -2.60 23.56
C LYS A 35 -7.48 -1.52 23.01
N ASN A 36 -7.02 -0.27 22.99
CA ASN A 36 -7.81 0.87 22.51
C ASN A 36 -8.17 0.68 21.03
N THR A 37 -7.20 0.25 20.20
CA THR A 37 -7.46 0.04 18.78
C THR A 37 -8.47 -1.10 18.57
N LEU A 38 -8.31 -2.22 19.29
CA LEU A 38 -9.27 -3.34 19.17
C LEU A 38 -10.68 -2.88 19.56
N ASN A 39 -10.81 -2.16 20.67
CA ASN A 39 -12.10 -1.65 21.13
C ASN A 39 -12.73 -0.71 20.08
N SER A 40 -11.92 0.17 19.47
CA SER A 40 -12.43 1.08 18.43
C SER A 40 -12.93 0.34 17.18
N ILE A 41 -12.37 -0.83 16.89
CA ILE A 41 -12.84 -1.68 15.78
C ILE A 41 -14.17 -2.36 16.18
N ASP A 42 -14.28 -2.83 17.43
CA ASP A 42 -15.51 -3.46 17.94
C ASP A 42 -16.67 -2.48 18.06
N ASP A 43 -16.38 -1.27 18.52
CA ASP A 43 -17.40 -0.25 18.77
C ASP A 43 -17.91 0.40 17.47
N LYS A 44 -17.28 0.11 16.32
CA LYS A 44 -17.68 0.72 15.06
C LYS A 44 -19.04 0.16 14.62
N GLU A 45 -20.04 1.01 14.63
CA GLU A 45 -21.37 0.65 14.12
C GLU A 45 -21.30 0.54 12.58
N ILE A 46 -21.62 -0.63 12.06
CA ILE A 46 -21.67 -0.84 10.62
C ILE A 46 -23.12 -0.70 10.18
N ASN A 47 -23.37 0.27 9.32
CA ASN A 47 -24.67 0.51 8.71
C ASN A 47 -25.05 -0.65 7.78
N SER A 48 -26.29 -0.69 7.32
CA SER A 48 -26.72 -1.70 6.38
C SER A 48 -25.77 -1.75 5.17
N ILE A 49 -25.25 -2.93 4.88
CA ILE A 49 -24.36 -3.14 3.72
C ILE A 49 -25.13 -3.55 2.48
N TYR A 50 -26.39 -3.99 2.65
CA TYR A 50 -27.24 -4.47 1.55
C TYR A 50 -28.00 -3.30 0.93
N GLY A 51 -27.83 -3.10 -0.34
CA GLY A 51 -28.55 -2.09 -1.13
C GLY A 51 -29.08 -2.67 -2.42
N ASP A 52 -29.17 -1.82 -3.43
CA ASP A 52 -29.50 -2.23 -4.79
C ASP A 52 -28.29 -2.90 -5.45
N THR A 53 -28.45 -3.42 -6.65
CA THR A 53 -27.35 -3.94 -7.46
C THR A 53 -26.24 -2.89 -7.60
N ILE A 54 -25.01 -3.30 -7.34
CA ILE A 54 -23.85 -2.39 -7.39
C ILE A 54 -23.68 -1.83 -8.81
N LYS A 55 -23.58 -0.51 -8.88
CA LYS A 55 -23.16 0.23 -10.07
C LYS A 55 -21.68 0.54 -9.92
N VAL A 56 -20.94 0.48 -11.04
CA VAL A 56 -19.50 0.76 -11.03
C VAL A 56 -19.17 1.76 -12.14
N GLY A 57 -18.38 2.78 -11.79
CA GLY A 57 -17.82 3.73 -12.75
C GLY A 57 -16.31 3.82 -12.56
N TRP A 58 -15.58 4.20 -13.61
CA TRP A 58 -14.13 4.28 -13.53
C TRP A 58 -13.55 5.37 -14.43
N SER A 59 -12.36 5.80 -14.08
CA SER A 59 -11.63 6.85 -14.80
C SER A 59 -10.15 6.79 -14.48
N LYS A 60 -9.33 7.33 -15.38
CA LYS A 60 -7.90 7.57 -15.11
C LYS A 60 -7.50 8.98 -15.55
N VAL A 61 -6.60 9.59 -14.77
CA VAL A 61 -6.04 10.92 -15.02
C VAL A 61 -4.51 10.82 -14.97
N SER A 62 -3.84 11.48 -15.90
CA SER A 62 -2.38 11.41 -16.00
C SER A 62 -1.68 12.03 -14.80
N LEU A 63 -0.63 11.37 -14.31
CA LEU A 63 0.31 11.90 -13.31
C LEU A 63 1.62 12.40 -13.94
N ILE A 64 1.65 12.61 -15.25
CA ILE A 64 2.80 13.23 -15.92
C ILE A 64 2.62 14.75 -15.84
N PRO A 65 3.43 15.46 -15.04
CA PRO A 65 3.23 16.90 -14.89
C PRO A 65 3.80 17.67 -16.09
N ASN A 66 3.31 18.88 -16.31
CA ASN A 66 3.86 19.80 -17.30
C ASN A 66 4.98 20.70 -16.72
N PHE A 67 5.59 20.26 -15.63
CA PHE A 67 6.70 20.93 -14.95
C PHE A 67 7.70 19.88 -14.47
N LEU A 68 8.93 20.30 -14.20
CA LEU A 68 9.96 19.40 -13.70
C LEU A 68 9.65 18.99 -12.25
N SER A 69 9.75 17.70 -11.98
CA SER A 69 9.54 17.11 -10.68
C SER A 69 10.68 16.13 -10.38
N PRO A 70 11.14 16.05 -9.13
CA PRO A 70 12.09 15.00 -8.77
C PRO A 70 11.43 13.64 -8.87
N MET A 71 12.23 12.57 -8.90
CA MET A 71 11.72 11.20 -8.89
C MET A 71 11.74 10.63 -7.48
N ALA A 72 10.70 9.89 -7.13
CA ALA A 72 10.63 9.13 -5.88
C ALA A 72 11.14 7.69 -6.06
N GLY A 73 11.52 7.06 -4.93
CA GLY A 73 11.81 5.63 -4.84
C GLY A 73 13.22 5.27 -4.38
N TYR A 74 14.22 6.02 -4.80
CA TYR A 74 15.62 5.67 -4.49
C TYR A 74 16.39 6.89 -3.98
N GLY A 75 16.86 6.82 -2.72
CA GLY A 75 17.73 7.86 -2.17
C GLY A 75 19.01 8.09 -2.99
N ALA A 76 19.48 7.06 -3.68
CA ALA A 76 20.67 7.17 -4.55
C ALA A 76 20.48 8.16 -5.72
N ARG A 77 19.23 8.52 -6.07
CA ARG A 77 18.96 9.56 -7.09
C ARG A 77 19.25 10.97 -6.57
N LYS A 78 19.35 11.15 -5.24
CA LYS A 78 19.67 12.45 -4.61
C LYS A 78 18.73 13.58 -5.03
N GLY A 79 17.45 13.27 -5.21
CA GLY A 79 16.43 14.25 -5.60
C GLY A 79 16.48 14.68 -7.05
N ALA A 80 17.12 13.93 -7.94
CA ALA A 80 17.21 14.26 -9.35
C ALA A 80 15.82 14.23 -10.02
N ASN A 81 15.62 15.17 -10.94
CA ASN A 81 14.39 15.24 -11.74
C ASN A 81 14.34 14.12 -12.78
N TYR A 82 13.12 13.77 -13.20
CA TYR A 82 12.95 12.85 -14.33
C TYR A 82 13.46 13.51 -15.62
N GLU A 83 13.91 12.67 -16.56
CA GLU A 83 14.49 13.10 -17.84
C GLU A 83 13.56 12.82 -19.03
N GLY A 84 12.63 11.87 -18.88
CA GLY A 84 11.71 11.46 -19.93
C GLY A 84 10.62 10.57 -19.38
N VAL A 85 9.88 9.96 -20.30
CA VAL A 85 8.75 9.09 -19.98
C VAL A 85 8.89 7.79 -20.77
N ASN A 86 9.05 6.65 -20.08
CA ASN A 86 9.03 5.33 -20.72
C ASN A 86 7.59 4.86 -20.94
N ASP A 87 6.74 5.07 -19.95
CA ASP A 87 5.32 4.76 -20.06
C ASP A 87 4.52 5.67 -19.09
N SER A 88 3.25 5.86 -19.41
CA SER A 88 2.39 6.80 -18.68
C SER A 88 2.11 6.29 -17.27
N ILE A 89 2.06 7.23 -16.34
CA ILE A 89 1.70 7.01 -14.95
C ILE A 89 0.36 7.71 -14.66
N TRP A 90 -0.47 7.10 -13.81
CA TRP A 90 -1.88 7.47 -13.68
C TRP A 90 -2.35 7.53 -12.24
N VAL A 91 -3.36 8.37 -11.97
CA VAL A 91 -4.37 8.12 -10.94
C VAL A 91 -5.46 7.31 -11.61
N LYS A 92 -5.88 6.20 -11.02
CA LYS A 92 -7.01 5.39 -11.49
C LYS A 92 -8.02 5.26 -10.36
N ALA A 93 -9.27 5.66 -10.64
CA ALA A 93 -10.37 5.61 -9.66
C ALA A 93 -11.45 4.66 -10.14
N VAL A 94 -11.96 3.83 -9.23
CA VAL A 94 -13.15 2.99 -9.44
C VAL A 94 -14.13 3.31 -8.32
N VAL A 95 -15.34 3.74 -8.68
CA VAL A 95 -16.40 4.08 -7.73
C VAL A 95 -17.46 2.97 -7.76
N PHE A 96 -17.90 2.58 -6.58
CA PHE A 96 -18.97 1.57 -6.36
C PHE A 96 -20.13 2.27 -5.66
N ASP A 97 -21.37 1.95 -6.09
CA ASP A 97 -22.59 2.55 -5.51
C ASP A 97 -23.69 1.48 -5.53
N ASN A 98 -24.23 1.12 -4.36
CA ASN A 98 -25.37 0.21 -4.24
C ASN A 98 -26.68 0.93 -3.83
N GLY A 99 -26.71 2.26 -3.97
CA GLY A 99 -27.89 3.08 -3.61
C GLY A 99 -27.95 3.48 -2.13
N ILE A 100 -27.33 2.70 -1.26
CA ILE A 100 -27.23 2.96 0.20
C ILE A 100 -25.83 3.45 0.54
N ASN A 101 -24.82 2.73 0.09
CA ASN A 101 -23.42 3.03 0.33
C ASN A 101 -22.73 3.40 -0.98
N ARG A 102 -21.75 4.28 -0.86
CA ARG A 102 -20.91 4.69 -1.98
C ARG A 102 -19.45 4.70 -1.52
N SER A 103 -18.59 4.03 -2.29
CA SER A 103 -17.18 3.86 -1.94
C SER A 103 -16.32 3.99 -3.18
N ALA A 104 -15.04 4.28 -2.99
CA ALA A 104 -14.08 4.35 -4.09
C ALA A 104 -12.82 3.58 -3.77
N TYR A 105 -12.25 2.98 -4.81
CA TYR A 105 -10.90 2.41 -4.80
C TYR A 105 -10.05 3.28 -5.71
N VAL A 106 -8.98 3.87 -5.15
CA VAL A 106 -8.12 4.80 -5.89
C VAL A 106 -6.68 4.31 -5.84
N SER A 107 -6.12 4.03 -7.00
CA SER A 107 -4.72 3.62 -7.12
C SER A 107 -3.92 4.72 -7.81
N LEU A 108 -2.70 4.97 -7.29
CA LEU A 108 -1.79 5.98 -7.81
C LEU A 108 -0.50 5.30 -8.28
N ASP A 109 -0.04 5.64 -9.49
CA ASP A 109 1.27 5.21 -9.96
C ASP A 109 2.36 6.09 -9.31
N LEU A 110 2.47 5.95 -7.99
CA LEU A 110 3.42 6.65 -7.13
C LEU A 110 4.17 5.64 -6.25
N LEU A 111 5.21 6.10 -5.58
CA LEU A 111 5.93 5.29 -4.59
C LEU A 111 5.00 4.91 -3.43
N ILE A 112 4.33 5.90 -2.86
CA ILE A 112 3.30 5.72 -1.82
C ILE A 112 2.23 6.80 -2.04
N VAL A 113 1.06 6.58 -1.48
CA VAL A 113 0.02 7.63 -1.41
C VAL A 113 0.57 8.75 -0.51
N PRO A 114 0.48 10.03 -0.92
CA PRO A 114 1.02 11.10 -0.08
C PRO A 114 0.42 11.09 1.33
N PRO A 115 1.24 10.97 2.39
CA PRO A 115 0.70 10.91 3.76
C PRO A 115 -0.01 12.19 4.20
N ASN A 116 0.28 13.30 3.55
CA ASN A 116 -0.27 14.62 3.87
C ASN A 116 -1.41 15.04 2.93
N LEU A 117 -2.10 14.08 2.29
CA LEU A 117 -3.32 14.36 1.52
C LEU A 117 -4.40 14.93 2.43
N ASP A 118 -5.05 15.98 1.95
CA ASP A 118 -6.25 16.52 2.61
C ASP A 118 -7.47 15.75 2.08
N TYR A 119 -7.91 14.78 2.84
CA TYR A 119 -9.02 13.89 2.47
C TYR A 119 -10.33 14.65 2.34
N ASN A 120 -10.55 15.69 3.16
CA ASN A 120 -11.76 16.49 3.09
C ASN A 120 -11.76 17.30 1.79
N LYS A 121 -10.63 17.87 1.42
CA LYS A 121 -10.49 18.59 0.15
C LYS A 121 -10.70 17.64 -1.05
N ILE A 122 -10.25 16.40 -0.94
CA ILE A 122 -10.45 15.40 -2.01
C ILE A 122 -11.93 15.11 -2.21
N SER A 123 -12.70 14.91 -1.15
CA SER A 123 -14.12 14.56 -1.22
C SER A 123 -15.05 15.76 -1.43
N GLU A 124 -14.54 16.98 -1.23
CA GLU A 124 -15.34 18.21 -1.33
C GLU A 124 -16.04 18.32 -2.69
N GLY A 125 -17.38 18.36 -2.68
CA GLY A 125 -18.19 18.47 -3.90
C GLY A 125 -18.33 17.15 -4.66
N ILE A 126 -17.75 16.06 -4.13
CA ILE A 126 -17.92 14.71 -4.67
C ILE A 126 -18.79 13.96 -3.66
N ASN A 127 -19.83 13.32 -4.10
CA ASN A 127 -20.77 12.64 -3.21
C ASN A 127 -20.19 11.29 -2.76
N ILE A 128 -19.00 11.32 -2.13
CA ILE A 128 -18.34 10.18 -1.47
C ILE A 128 -17.68 10.72 -0.20
N GLU A 129 -18.00 10.13 0.94
CA GLU A 129 -17.36 10.51 2.20
C GLU A 129 -15.85 10.16 2.13
N SER A 130 -15.02 11.01 2.70
CA SER A 130 -13.55 10.83 2.67
C SER A 130 -13.11 9.48 3.28
N GLU A 131 -13.86 8.98 4.27
CA GLU A 131 -13.58 7.70 4.93
C GLU A 131 -13.92 6.50 4.03
N ASN A 132 -14.74 6.71 3.00
CA ASN A 132 -15.18 5.67 2.07
C ASN A 132 -14.27 5.56 0.84
N ILE A 133 -13.11 6.22 0.85
CA ILE A 133 -12.12 6.12 -0.23
C ILE A 133 -10.95 5.26 0.25
N LEU A 134 -10.80 4.08 -0.34
CA LEU A 134 -9.63 3.24 -0.09
C LEU A 134 -8.56 3.59 -1.12
N PHE A 135 -7.44 4.10 -0.65
CA PHE A 135 -6.29 4.42 -1.49
C PHE A 135 -5.30 3.27 -1.50
N THR A 136 -4.52 3.20 -2.59
CA THR A 136 -3.33 2.37 -2.69
C THR A 136 -2.37 3.00 -3.72
N ALA A 137 -1.18 2.48 -3.82
CA ALA A 137 -0.22 2.90 -4.85
C ALA A 137 0.31 1.67 -5.57
N SER A 138 0.82 1.85 -6.79
CA SER A 138 1.49 0.76 -7.49
C SER A 138 2.89 0.49 -6.92
N HIS A 139 3.38 1.42 -6.10
CA HIS A 139 4.72 1.40 -5.50
C HIS A 139 5.84 1.41 -6.54
N THR A 140 5.57 2.01 -7.70
CA THR A 140 6.64 2.19 -8.68
C THR A 140 7.73 3.10 -8.12
N HIS A 141 8.97 2.66 -8.23
CA HIS A 141 10.14 3.45 -7.86
C HIS A 141 10.62 4.34 -9.02
N SER A 142 9.75 4.59 -10.01
CA SER A 142 10.05 5.39 -11.21
C SER A 142 8.95 6.42 -11.49
N SER A 143 8.41 7.04 -10.45
CA SER A 143 7.36 8.05 -10.57
C SER A 143 7.84 9.41 -10.05
N ILE A 144 6.96 10.41 -10.16
CA ILE A 144 7.24 11.76 -9.62
C ILE A 144 7.39 11.71 -8.11
N GLY A 145 8.20 12.62 -7.59
CA GLY A 145 8.41 12.85 -6.17
C GLY A 145 7.99 14.25 -5.76
N GLY A 146 8.70 14.83 -4.78
CA GLY A 146 8.47 16.20 -4.33
C GLY A 146 7.21 16.39 -3.50
N TYR A 147 6.51 15.32 -3.15
CA TYR A 147 5.28 15.38 -2.35
C TYR A 147 5.46 14.84 -0.92
N LEU A 148 6.64 14.34 -0.59
CA LEU A 148 6.94 13.79 0.74
C LEU A 148 7.66 14.85 1.59
N GLU A 149 7.07 15.18 2.73
CA GLU A 149 7.65 16.15 3.67
C GLU A 149 8.76 15.53 4.53
N GLY A 150 9.56 16.38 5.15
CA GLY A 150 10.59 15.98 6.10
C GLY A 150 11.90 15.58 5.45
N LEU A 151 12.91 15.36 6.28
CA LEU A 151 14.26 15.02 5.81
C LEU A 151 14.29 13.66 5.10
N ALA A 152 13.62 12.66 5.67
CA ALA A 152 13.52 11.34 5.04
C ALA A 152 12.75 11.41 3.72
N GLY A 153 11.66 12.18 3.68
CA GLY A 153 10.89 12.42 2.45
C GLY A 153 11.76 13.00 1.34
N ASN A 154 12.59 13.98 1.70
CA ASN A 154 13.51 14.61 0.74
C ASN A 154 14.55 13.62 0.20
N ILE A 155 15.01 12.68 1.02
CA ILE A 155 15.98 11.65 0.59
C ILE A 155 15.37 10.72 -0.45
N PHE A 156 14.16 10.23 -0.20
CA PHE A 156 13.53 9.20 -1.05
C PHE A 156 12.69 9.78 -2.19
N GLY A 157 12.17 10.99 -2.03
CA GLY A 157 11.27 11.61 -3.00
C GLY A 157 11.74 12.94 -3.58
N GLY A 158 12.93 13.41 -3.22
CA GLY A 158 13.41 14.72 -3.62
C GLY A 158 12.76 15.84 -2.80
N LYS A 159 13.26 17.05 -2.98
CA LYS A 159 12.84 18.22 -2.20
C LYS A 159 11.32 18.43 -2.31
N TYR A 160 10.69 18.56 -1.15
CA TYR A 160 9.23 18.81 -1.07
C TYR A 160 8.89 20.13 -1.77
N ASP A 161 7.85 20.09 -2.58
CA ASP A 161 7.23 21.25 -3.21
C ASP A 161 5.73 21.02 -3.26
N LYS A 162 4.99 21.86 -2.58
CA LYS A 162 3.52 21.80 -2.50
C LYS A 162 2.87 21.68 -3.88
N LYS A 163 3.50 22.21 -4.93
CA LYS A 163 3.00 22.12 -6.31
C LYS A 163 2.80 20.67 -6.75
N ASN A 164 3.71 19.75 -6.35
CA ASN A 164 3.57 18.31 -6.64
C ASN A 164 2.35 17.71 -5.92
N LEU A 165 2.17 18.05 -4.65
CA LEU A 165 1.02 17.57 -3.88
C LEU A 165 -0.30 18.10 -4.43
N ASP A 166 -0.36 19.40 -4.76
CA ASP A 166 -1.56 20.02 -5.34
C ASP A 166 -1.91 19.38 -6.70
N PHE A 167 -0.90 19.10 -7.53
CA PHE A 167 -1.07 18.42 -8.81
C PHE A 167 -1.68 17.02 -8.61
N ILE A 168 -1.13 16.24 -7.69
CA ILE A 168 -1.64 14.89 -7.36
C ILE A 168 -3.09 15.00 -6.83
N THR A 169 -3.34 15.92 -5.91
CA THR A 169 -4.69 16.14 -5.32
C THR A 169 -5.71 16.46 -6.42
N THR A 170 -5.35 17.35 -7.35
CA THR A 170 -6.22 17.73 -8.48
C THR A 170 -6.53 16.52 -9.36
N ALA A 171 -5.50 15.73 -9.68
CA ALA A 171 -5.68 14.54 -10.51
C ALA A 171 -6.59 13.49 -9.82
N ILE A 172 -6.46 13.34 -8.50
CA ILE A 172 -7.34 12.44 -7.73
C ILE A 172 -8.80 12.91 -7.80
N ARG A 173 -9.04 14.20 -7.57
CA ARG A 173 -10.40 14.76 -7.61
C ARG A 173 -11.03 14.60 -8.99
N GLU A 174 -10.25 14.90 -10.03
CA GLU A 174 -10.71 14.73 -11.42
C GLU A 174 -11.06 13.27 -11.72
N ALA A 175 -10.21 12.32 -11.32
CA ALA A 175 -10.46 10.89 -11.54
C ALA A 175 -11.74 10.45 -10.80
N LEU A 176 -11.93 10.86 -9.55
CA LEU A 176 -13.13 10.51 -8.78
C LEU A 176 -14.39 11.10 -9.42
N ASN A 177 -14.36 12.39 -9.81
CA ASN A 177 -15.51 13.03 -10.45
C ASN A 177 -15.89 12.34 -11.76
N ASN A 178 -14.90 12.02 -12.58
CA ASN A 178 -15.14 11.34 -13.86
C ASN A 178 -15.69 9.91 -13.65
N ALA A 179 -15.19 9.19 -12.65
CA ALA A 179 -15.69 7.87 -12.31
C ALA A 179 -17.13 7.92 -11.78
N MET A 180 -17.49 8.94 -11.00
CA MET A 180 -18.85 9.22 -10.58
C MET A 180 -19.82 9.42 -11.76
N UNK A 181 -19.43 9.91 -12.58
CA UNK A 181 -20.09 10.19 -13.71
C UNK A 181 -20.31 9.08 -14.59
N ASP A 182 -19.65 8.07 -14.39
CA ASP A 182 -19.61 6.91 -15.31
C ASP A 182 -20.33 5.67 -14.72
N LEU A 183 -21.04 5.78 -13.61
CA LEU A 183 -21.67 4.68 -12.88
C LEU A 183 -22.69 3.92 -13.74
N LYS A 184 -22.50 2.59 -13.89
CA LYS A 184 -23.38 1.68 -14.61
C LYS A 184 -23.57 0.39 -13.81
N LYS A 185 -24.77 -0.17 -13.85
CA LYS A 185 -25.09 -1.47 -13.21
C LYS A 185 -24.10 -2.53 -13.68
N SER A 186 -23.60 -3.34 -12.75
CA SER A 186 -22.44 -4.21 -13.00
C SER A 186 -22.58 -5.57 -12.33
N LYS A 187 -22.01 -6.56 -12.97
CA LYS A 187 -21.76 -7.89 -12.40
C LYS A 187 -20.30 -7.94 -11.94
N ILE A 188 -20.08 -8.64 -10.85
CA ILE A 188 -18.77 -8.66 -10.16
C ILE A 188 -18.39 -10.10 -9.86
N GLY A 189 -17.11 -10.42 -10.00
CA GLY A 189 -16.56 -11.71 -9.63
C GLY A 189 -15.13 -11.58 -9.11
N TYR A 190 -14.71 -12.55 -8.34
CA TYR A 190 -13.38 -12.56 -7.74
C TYR A 190 -12.65 -13.86 -8.11
N GLY A 191 -11.33 -13.75 -8.28
CA GLY A 191 -10.46 -14.90 -8.47
C GLY A 191 -9.09 -14.69 -7.81
N SER A 192 -8.52 -15.80 -7.34
CA SER A 192 -7.17 -15.85 -6.82
C SER A 192 -6.37 -16.81 -7.71
N ILE A 193 -5.29 -16.34 -8.32
CA ILE A 193 -4.54 -17.03 -9.36
C ILE A 193 -3.10 -17.27 -8.87
N TYR A 194 -2.67 -18.51 -8.83
CA TYR A 194 -1.34 -18.87 -8.35
C TYR A 194 -0.27 -18.49 -9.40
N ALA A 195 0.70 -17.67 -9.00
CA ALA A 195 1.74 -17.12 -9.88
C ALA A 195 3.10 -17.03 -9.15
N ALA A 196 3.51 -18.11 -8.49
CA ALA A 196 4.73 -18.16 -7.66
C ALA A 196 6.03 -17.94 -8.45
N ASP A 197 6.00 -18.10 -9.76
CA ASP A 197 7.21 -18.00 -10.59
C ASP A 197 7.82 -16.59 -10.60
N PHE A 198 7.04 -15.58 -10.25
CA PHE A 198 7.42 -14.17 -10.41
C PHE A 198 7.69 -13.44 -9.11
N ILE A 199 7.79 -14.17 -7.97
CA ILE A 199 7.98 -13.56 -6.64
C ILE A 199 9.04 -14.33 -5.84
N THR A 200 9.77 -13.62 -4.98
CA THR A 200 10.76 -14.21 -4.08
C THR A 200 10.80 -13.40 -2.78
N ASN A 201 11.13 -14.07 -1.67
CA ASN A 201 11.35 -13.40 -0.39
C ASN A 201 12.75 -12.79 -0.38
N ARG A 202 12.86 -11.46 -0.31
CA ARG A 202 14.14 -10.76 -0.30
C ARG A 202 14.67 -10.50 1.11
N LEU A 203 13.83 -10.66 2.13
CA LEU A 203 14.21 -10.43 3.53
C LEU A 203 15.09 -11.57 4.03
N ALA A 204 14.62 -12.80 3.90
CA ALA A 204 15.26 -13.99 4.47
C ALA A 204 15.62 -15.04 3.41
N GLY A 205 15.24 -14.82 2.17
CA GLY A 205 15.38 -15.80 1.09
C GLY A 205 14.29 -16.88 1.16
N ASP A 206 14.01 -17.51 0.04
CA ASP A 206 12.92 -18.51 -0.09
C ASP A 206 13.15 -19.78 0.72
N SER A 207 14.38 -20.02 1.18
CA SER A 207 14.70 -21.20 2.01
C SER A 207 14.31 -21.01 3.48
N LEU A 208 14.16 -19.78 3.94
CA LEU A 208 13.84 -19.45 5.34
C LEU A 208 12.51 -18.73 5.48
N GLY A 209 12.22 -17.85 4.54
CA GLY A 209 10.99 -17.06 4.54
C GLY A 209 9.96 -17.61 3.56
N THR A 210 8.71 -17.15 3.69
CA THR A 210 7.62 -17.47 2.77
C THR A 210 7.27 -16.23 1.95
N TYR A 211 6.32 -16.35 1.03
CA TYR A 211 5.82 -15.25 0.22
C TYR A 211 4.35 -15.47 -0.14
N ASP A 212 3.68 -14.42 -0.59
CA ASP A 212 2.31 -14.50 -1.08
C ASP A 212 2.36 -14.71 -2.60
N PRO A 213 2.06 -15.91 -3.10
CA PRO A 213 2.23 -16.23 -4.52
C PRO A 213 1.03 -15.86 -5.39
N PHE A 214 -0.02 -15.22 -4.83
CA PHE A 214 -1.28 -15.09 -5.53
C PHE A 214 -1.48 -13.72 -6.17
N LEU A 215 -1.89 -13.73 -7.45
CA LEU A 215 -2.56 -12.59 -8.09
C LEU A 215 -4.03 -12.63 -7.64
N ARG A 216 -4.50 -11.57 -6.98
CA ARG A 216 -5.91 -11.44 -6.58
C ARG A 216 -6.59 -10.48 -7.54
N VAL A 217 -7.76 -10.90 -8.06
CA VAL A 217 -8.40 -10.23 -9.20
C VAL A 217 -9.89 -10.02 -8.90
N LEU A 218 -10.35 -8.77 -8.97
CA LEU A 218 -11.77 -8.41 -8.99
C LEU A 218 -12.13 -8.09 -10.43
N LYS A 219 -13.01 -8.89 -11.02
CA LYS A 219 -13.51 -8.74 -12.39
C LYS A 219 -14.87 -8.05 -12.36
N ILE A 220 -15.03 -7.01 -13.14
CA ILE A 220 -16.25 -6.20 -13.22
C ILE A 220 -16.72 -6.22 -14.69
N VAL A 221 -18.01 -6.52 -14.91
CA VAL A 221 -18.63 -6.51 -16.24
C VAL A 221 -19.90 -5.67 -16.13
N ARG A 222 -19.92 -4.53 -16.80
CA ARG A 222 -21.06 -3.61 -16.81
C ARG A 222 -22.14 -4.08 -17.80
N ASP A 223 -23.37 -3.63 -17.57
CA ASP A 223 -24.49 -3.94 -18.45
C ASP A 223 -24.36 -3.33 -19.85
N ASP A 224 -23.51 -2.30 -20.01
CA ASP A 224 -23.16 -1.75 -21.32
C ASP A 224 -22.08 -2.56 -22.06
N GLY A 225 -21.64 -3.67 -21.48
CA GLY A 225 -20.66 -4.57 -22.08
C GLY A 225 -19.20 -4.25 -21.73
N LYS A 226 -18.92 -3.08 -21.14
CA LYS A 226 -17.56 -2.71 -20.77
C LYS A 226 -17.09 -3.48 -19.52
N ARG A 227 -15.78 -3.71 -19.46
CA ARG A 227 -15.14 -4.53 -18.42
C ARG A 227 -14.05 -3.76 -17.70
N SER A 228 -13.95 -3.98 -16.40
CA SER A 228 -12.82 -3.47 -15.61
C SER A 228 -12.25 -4.57 -14.75
N THR A 229 -10.96 -4.46 -14.45
CA THR A 229 -10.23 -5.42 -13.62
C THR A 229 -9.40 -4.67 -12.59
N ILE A 230 -9.65 -4.92 -11.31
CA ILE A 230 -8.78 -4.49 -10.22
C ILE A 230 -7.96 -5.71 -9.80
N PHE A 231 -6.66 -5.57 -9.69
CA PHE A 231 -5.82 -6.70 -9.28
C PHE A 231 -4.66 -6.26 -8.41
N SER A 232 -4.15 -7.22 -7.64
CA SER A 232 -2.98 -7.00 -6.79
C SER A 232 -2.02 -8.17 -6.91
N TYR A 233 -0.73 -7.86 -6.66
CA TYR A 233 0.34 -8.86 -6.58
C TYR A 233 1.37 -8.36 -5.58
N SER A 234 2.03 -9.30 -4.89
CA SER A 234 2.84 -8.93 -3.73
C SER A 234 4.33 -8.71 -4.04
N ALA A 235 4.73 -8.58 -5.32
CA ALA A 235 6.12 -8.28 -5.68
C ALA A 235 6.34 -6.76 -5.80
N HIS A 236 7.39 -6.23 -5.18
CA HIS A 236 7.79 -4.81 -5.27
C HIS A 236 7.92 -4.36 -6.74
N ALA A 237 7.49 -3.14 -7.05
CA ALA A 237 7.63 -2.57 -8.40
C ALA A 237 9.02 -1.93 -8.56
N THR A 238 10.05 -2.78 -8.56
CA THR A 238 11.47 -2.41 -8.60
C THR A 238 12.23 -3.12 -9.74
N CYS A 239 11.56 -3.27 -10.87
CA CYS A 239 12.24 -3.82 -12.06
C CYS A 239 13.24 -2.83 -12.63
N TYR A 240 12.97 -1.52 -12.53
CA TYR A 240 13.95 -0.48 -12.81
C TYR A 240 14.80 -0.17 -11.58
N GLY A 241 16.08 0.10 -11.80
CA GLY A 241 16.99 0.53 -10.73
C GLY A 241 17.11 2.05 -10.64
N HIS A 242 17.90 2.52 -9.67
CA HIS A 242 18.08 3.95 -9.41
C HIS A 242 18.67 4.76 -10.57
N ASN A 243 19.41 4.11 -11.46
CA ASN A 243 20.06 4.78 -12.62
C ASN A 243 19.04 5.18 -13.71
N GLN A 244 17.87 4.52 -13.74
CA GLN A 244 16.83 4.86 -14.71
C GLN A 244 16.13 6.15 -14.23
N ARG A 245 15.98 7.13 -15.13
CA ARG A 245 15.46 8.46 -14.81
C ARG A 245 14.26 8.88 -15.66
N ASN A 246 13.57 7.91 -16.26
CA ASN A 246 12.32 8.17 -16.98
C ASN A 246 11.14 7.72 -16.13
N LEU A 247 10.02 8.43 -16.22
CA LEU A 247 8.78 8.06 -15.53
C LEU A 247 8.26 6.75 -16.09
N SER A 248 7.79 5.87 -15.21
CA SER A 248 7.23 4.57 -15.58
C SER A 248 6.38 3.99 -14.43
N GLY A 249 5.31 3.32 -14.78
CA GLY A 249 4.54 2.50 -13.84
C GLY A 249 5.23 1.18 -13.47
N ASP A 250 6.46 0.95 -13.96
CA ASP A 250 7.21 -0.31 -13.77
C ASP A 250 6.39 -1.49 -14.33
N TYR A 251 6.59 -2.73 -13.79
CA TYR A 251 5.82 -3.87 -14.29
C TYR A 251 4.29 -3.73 -14.06
N PRO A 252 3.81 -3.11 -12.96
CA PRO A 252 2.35 -2.93 -12.82
C PRO A 252 1.73 -2.07 -13.93
N GLY A 253 2.37 -0.93 -14.24
CA GLY A 253 1.90 -0.06 -15.33
C GLY A 253 1.91 -0.77 -16.67
N ASN A 254 2.97 -1.52 -16.94
CA ASN A 254 3.11 -2.29 -18.18
C ASN A 254 2.06 -3.39 -18.25
N LEU A 255 1.77 -4.06 -17.14
CA LEU A 255 0.77 -5.14 -17.06
C LEU A 255 -0.65 -4.59 -17.28
N THR A 256 -1.02 -3.45 -16.64
CA THR A 256 -2.33 -2.83 -16.88
C THR A 256 -2.50 -2.46 -18.36
N LYS A 257 -1.45 -1.90 -18.98
CA LYS A 257 -1.46 -1.55 -20.40
C LYS A 257 -1.64 -2.79 -21.30
N LYS A 258 -1.00 -3.92 -20.97
CA LYS A 258 -1.18 -5.17 -21.74
C LYS A 258 -2.62 -5.66 -21.65
N LEU A 259 -3.21 -5.68 -20.45
CA LEU A 259 -4.60 -6.12 -20.24
C LEU A 259 -5.60 -5.27 -21.05
N GLU A 260 -5.39 -3.95 -21.10
CA GLU A 260 -6.21 -3.03 -21.88
C GLU A 260 -5.99 -3.21 -23.39
N ASN A 261 -4.74 -3.29 -23.83
CA ASN A 261 -4.39 -3.38 -25.27
C ASN A 261 -4.78 -4.70 -25.92
N TYR A 262 -4.75 -5.80 -25.17
CA TYR A 262 -5.14 -7.12 -25.69
C TYR A 262 -6.63 -7.43 -25.48
N ASN A 263 -7.41 -6.43 -25.05
CA ASN A 263 -8.86 -6.49 -24.88
C ASN A 263 -9.35 -7.53 -23.85
N ASP A 264 -8.51 -7.84 -22.85
CA ASP A 264 -8.98 -8.64 -21.70
C ASP A 264 -9.93 -7.81 -20.85
N THR A 265 -9.70 -6.51 -20.80
CA THR A 265 -10.51 -5.54 -20.04
C THR A 265 -10.40 -4.16 -20.72
N ASP A 266 -11.43 -3.31 -20.53
CA ASP A 266 -11.40 -1.94 -21.03
C ASP A 266 -10.65 -1.00 -20.07
N PHE A 267 -10.50 -1.41 -18.80
CA PHE A 267 -9.89 -0.61 -17.76
C PHE A 267 -9.25 -1.52 -16.72
N ALA A 268 -7.94 -1.37 -16.53
CA ALA A 268 -7.18 -2.20 -15.57
C ALA A 268 -6.58 -1.33 -14.47
N VAL A 269 -6.73 -1.76 -13.21
CA VAL A 269 -6.20 -1.07 -12.04
C VAL A 269 -5.35 -2.03 -11.21
N TYR A 270 -4.13 -1.64 -10.92
CA TYR A 270 -3.25 -2.39 -10.02
C TYR A 270 -3.15 -1.65 -8.68
N GLY A 271 -3.25 -2.38 -7.58
CA GLY A 271 -2.86 -1.90 -6.25
C GLY A 271 -1.78 -2.81 -5.70
N ALA A 272 -0.72 -2.23 -5.15
CA ALA A 272 0.34 -3.06 -4.57
C ALA A 272 -0.24 -3.98 -3.49
N GLY A 273 0.02 -5.27 -3.61
CA GLY A 273 -0.37 -6.26 -2.62
C GLY A 273 0.51 -6.15 -1.37
N ALA A 274 0.73 -7.25 -0.70
CA ALA A 274 1.58 -7.31 0.50
C ALA A 274 3.06 -7.35 0.07
N VAL A 275 3.56 -6.21 -0.44
CA VAL A 275 4.87 -6.14 -1.11
C VAL A 275 6.06 -6.15 -0.16
N GLY A 276 5.85 -5.87 1.13
CA GLY A 276 6.92 -5.93 2.12
C GLY A 276 7.59 -7.30 2.14
N SER A 277 8.90 -7.32 2.23
CA SER A 277 9.75 -8.53 2.19
C SER A 277 9.83 -9.22 0.83
N MET A 278 9.12 -8.74 -0.20
CA MET A 278 8.98 -9.43 -1.48
C MET A 278 9.66 -8.68 -2.63
N SER A 279 10.22 -9.41 -3.56
CA SER A 279 10.84 -8.86 -4.79
C SER A 279 10.34 -9.56 -6.03
N PRO A 280 10.37 -8.88 -7.19
CA PRO A 280 10.08 -9.55 -8.47
C PRO A 280 11.19 -10.53 -8.84
N ARG A 281 10.81 -11.76 -9.18
CA ARG A 281 11.70 -12.82 -9.65
C ARG A 281 11.63 -12.91 -11.16
N THR A 282 12.78 -12.80 -11.84
CA THR A 282 12.91 -12.91 -13.30
C THR A 282 14.34 -13.37 -13.62
N LYS A 283 14.52 -13.86 -14.83
CA LYS A 283 15.88 -14.18 -15.34
C LYS A 283 16.66 -12.89 -15.59
N SER A 284 15.97 -11.86 -16.08
CA SER A 284 16.56 -10.53 -16.32
C SER A 284 16.79 -9.81 -14.99
N LYS A 285 17.94 -9.14 -14.85
CA LYS A 285 18.32 -8.52 -13.56
C LYS A 285 17.61 -7.19 -13.31
N LYS A 286 17.44 -6.36 -14.34
CA LYS A 286 16.78 -5.04 -14.22
C LYS A 286 16.49 -4.40 -15.57
N GLY A 287 15.73 -3.32 -15.56
CA GLY A 287 15.43 -2.51 -16.74
C GLY A 287 14.29 -3.06 -17.58
N ASP A 288 14.21 -2.59 -18.82
CA ASP A 288 13.09 -2.90 -19.74
C ASP A 288 12.85 -4.40 -19.88
N LYS A 289 13.92 -5.18 -19.98
CA LYS A 289 13.81 -6.64 -20.10
C LYS A 289 13.15 -7.26 -18.87
N LYS A 290 13.48 -6.76 -17.66
CA LYS A 290 12.85 -7.25 -16.41
C LYS A 290 11.39 -6.85 -16.35
N VAL A 291 11.07 -5.60 -16.70
CA VAL A 291 9.67 -5.09 -16.76
C VAL A 291 8.86 -5.96 -17.73
N GLU A 292 9.38 -6.20 -18.93
CA GLU A 292 8.70 -6.99 -19.98
C GLU A 292 8.50 -8.45 -19.51
N GLU A 293 9.54 -9.08 -18.96
CA GLU A 293 9.46 -10.46 -18.48
C GLU A 293 8.42 -10.62 -17.38
N MET A 294 8.44 -9.69 -16.41
CA MET A 294 7.50 -9.66 -15.27
C MET A 294 6.06 -9.44 -15.77
N SER A 295 5.85 -8.39 -16.56
CA SER A 295 4.51 -8.01 -17.02
C SER A 295 3.92 -9.02 -17.99
N ARG A 296 4.74 -9.59 -18.88
CA ARG A 296 4.26 -10.61 -19.83
C ARG A 296 3.88 -11.89 -19.10
N GLY A 297 4.74 -12.36 -18.19
CA GLY A 297 4.45 -13.59 -17.44
C GLY A 297 3.20 -13.47 -16.60
N LEU A 298 3.05 -12.38 -15.84
CA LEU A 298 1.85 -12.15 -15.05
C LEU A 298 0.61 -11.94 -15.94
N TYR A 299 0.76 -11.31 -17.11
CA TYR A 299 -0.32 -11.14 -18.08
C TYR A 299 -0.92 -12.50 -18.49
N GLU A 300 -0.08 -13.49 -18.78
CA GLU A 300 -0.54 -14.82 -19.20
C GLU A 300 -1.43 -15.45 -18.10
N PHE A 301 -1.01 -15.33 -16.83
CA PHE A 301 -1.79 -15.83 -15.69
C PHE A 301 -3.13 -15.10 -15.54
N ILE A 302 -3.12 -13.75 -15.59
CA ILE A 302 -4.34 -12.95 -15.39
C ILE A 302 -5.31 -13.17 -16.56
N SER A 303 -4.84 -13.14 -17.79
CA SER A 303 -5.67 -13.30 -18.98
C SER A 303 -6.40 -14.65 -18.95
N ASP A 304 -5.68 -15.73 -18.61
CA ASP A 304 -6.27 -17.04 -18.46
C ASP A 304 -7.28 -17.07 -17.30
N GLY A 305 -6.90 -16.53 -16.15
CA GLY A 305 -7.76 -16.47 -14.97
C GLY A 305 -9.05 -15.69 -15.21
N LEU A 306 -8.98 -14.56 -15.92
CA LEU A 306 -10.14 -13.72 -16.22
C LEU A 306 -11.22 -14.50 -17.01
N ARG A 307 -10.82 -15.45 -17.88
CA ARG A 307 -11.78 -16.29 -18.62
C ARG A 307 -12.57 -17.20 -17.68
N ASN A 308 -11.97 -17.59 -16.58
CA ASN A 308 -12.54 -18.56 -15.63
C ASN A 308 -13.28 -17.91 -14.45
N ILE A 309 -13.11 -16.59 -14.23
CA ILE A 309 -13.81 -15.88 -13.15
C ILE A 309 -15.24 -15.59 -13.57
N GLY A 310 -16.21 -16.27 -12.93
CA GLY A 310 -17.64 -16.01 -13.11
C GLY A 310 -18.05 -14.70 -12.46
N VAL A 311 -19.04 -14.02 -13.01
CA VAL A 311 -19.53 -12.74 -12.46
C VAL A 311 -21.05 -12.84 -12.21
N LYS A 312 -21.51 -12.16 -11.15
CA LYS A 312 -22.94 -12.07 -10.80
C LYS A 312 -23.24 -10.68 -10.27
N TYR A 313 -24.52 -10.33 -10.19
CA TYR A 313 -24.91 -9.08 -9.53
C TYR A 313 -24.65 -9.23 -8.03
N GLU A 314 -24.06 -8.20 -7.46
CA GLU A 314 -23.77 -8.11 -6.04
C GLU A 314 -24.49 -6.91 -5.43
N TYR A 315 -24.76 -6.99 -4.14
CA TYR A 315 -25.60 -6.03 -3.40
C TYR A 315 -24.88 -5.51 -2.15
N LYS A 316 -23.89 -6.24 -1.65
CA LYS A 316 -23.13 -5.87 -0.43
C LYS A 316 -22.05 -4.86 -0.80
N LEU A 317 -22.11 -3.69 -0.16
CA LEU A 317 -21.09 -2.66 -0.31
C LEU A 317 -20.89 -1.97 1.03
N ASN A 318 -19.65 -1.90 1.51
CA ASN A 318 -19.31 -1.15 2.70
C ASN A 318 -17.85 -0.70 2.64
N SER A 319 -17.54 0.38 3.32
CA SER A 319 -16.15 0.80 3.53
C SER A 319 -16.02 1.41 4.92
N GLU A 320 -14.89 1.16 5.55
CA GLU A 320 -14.61 1.64 6.91
C GLU A 320 -13.15 2.07 7.00
N LYS A 321 -12.93 3.05 7.86
CA LYS A 321 -11.59 3.51 8.21
C LYS A 321 -11.42 3.35 9.72
N TYR A 322 -10.33 2.70 10.13
CA TYR A 322 -10.03 2.39 11.53
C TYR A 322 -8.72 3.09 11.90
N ASN A 323 -8.81 4.13 12.71
CA ASN A 323 -7.62 4.82 13.21
C ASN A 323 -6.86 3.91 14.18
N LEU A 324 -5.54 3.96 14.10
CA LEU A 324 -4.67 3.09 14.89
C LEU A 324 -3.93 3.89 15.96
N GLU A 325 -3.96 3.39 17.18
CA GLU A 325 -2.97 3.77 18.19
C GLU A 325 -1.79 2.80 18.03
N MET A 326 -0.59 3.29 18.21
CA MET A 326 0.62 2.48 17.99
C MET A 326 1.69 2.81 19.02
N ARG A 327 2.64 1.89 19.17
CA ARG A 327 3.86 2.14 19.93
C ARG A 327 4.54 3.42 19.40
N GLU A 328 5.32 4.09 20.23
CA GLU A 328 6.08 5.26 19.80
C GLU A 328 7.08 4.92 18.68
N GLN A 329 7.10 5.75 17.66
CA GLN A 329 7.97 5.55 16.50
C GLN A 329 9.44 5.81 16.83
N SER A 330 10.33 5.02 16.26
CA SER A 330 11.76 5.11 16.51
C SER A 330 12.58 4.37 15.46
N PHE A 331 13.88 4.69 15.40
CA PHE A 331 14.82 3.82 14.67
C PHE A 331 15.47 2.85 15.67
N LYS A 332 15.52 1.59 15.26
CA LYS A 332 16.18 0.53 16.02
C LYS A 332 17.71 0.67 15.87
N ILE A 333 18.42 0.69 16.99
CA ILE A 333 19.89 0.70 17.01
C ILE A 333 20.40 -0.73 17.09
N ASN A 334 19.80 -1.51 17.99
CA ASN A 334 20.10 -2.94 18.16
C ASN A 334 18.95 -3.61 18.94
N SER A 335 19.14 -4.84 19.40
CA SER A 335 18.09 -5.58 20.12
C SER A 335 17.71 -4.99 21.48
N LYS A 336 18.47 -4.02 21.99
CA LYS A 336 18.26 -3.44 23.34
C LYS A 336 17.93 -1.93 23.31
N PHE A 337 18.30 -1.21 22.24
CA PHE A 337 18.24 0.24 22.22
C PHE A 337 17.64 0.79 20.93
N ILE A 338 16.91 1.91 21.08
CA ILE A 338 16.28 2.66 19.99
C ILE A 338 16.66 4.14 20.12
N ILE A 339 16.54 4.86 19.02
CA ILE A 339 16.61 6.33 19.01
C ILE A 339 15.32 6.85 19.67
N ARG A 340 15.43 7.90 20.50
CA ARG A 340 14.24 8.47 21.16
C ARG A 340 13.24 8.98 20.12
N PRO A 341 11.92 8.84 20.38
CA PRO A 341 10.87 9.22 19.44
C PRO A 341 10.91 10.68 18.97
N TRP A 342 11.32 11.63 19.84
CA TRP A 342 11.41 13.04 19.43
C TRP A 342 12.41 13.24 18.27
N LEU A 343 13.53 12.51 18.31
CA LEU A 343 14.54 12.60 17.25
C LEU A 343 14.04 11.92 15.97
N PHE A 344 13.35 10.79 16.09
CA PHE A 344 12.70 10.16 14.95
C PHE A 344 11.72 11.15 14.28
N LYS A 345 10.84 11.76 15.09
CA LYS A 345 9.84 12.69 14.58
C LYS A 345 10.48 13.90 13.87
N PHE A 346 11.60 14.39 14.41
CA PHE A 346 12.37 15.47 13.77
C PHE A 346 12.91 15.05 12.40
N LEU A 347 13.40 13.79 12.27
CA LEU A 347 14.05 13.30 11.04
C LEU A 347 13.05 12.84 9.97
N VAL A 348 11.98 12.19 10.38
CA VAL A 348 11.03 11.52 9.49
C VAL A 348 9.68 12.24 9.41
N GLY A 349 9.25 12.84 10.52
CA GLY A 349 7.92 13.43 10.66
C GLY A 349 6.97 12.47 11.34
N ASP A 350 5.69 12.78 11.24
CA ASP A 350 4.60 11.92 11.70
C ASP A 350 3.70 11.61 10.50
N SER A 351 3.01 10.49 10.54
CA SER A 351 2.17 10.05 9.43
C SER A 351 0.84 9.57 9.99
N PRO A 352 -0.27 9.78 9.28
CA PRO A 352 -1.55 9.20 9.67
C PRO A 352 -1.42 7.68 9.80
N LYS A 353 -2.11 7.11 10.79
CA LYS A 353 -2.04 5.69 11.12
C LYS A 353 -3.46 5.13 11.09
N PHE A 354 -3.79 4.44 10.03
CA PHE A 354 -5.12 3.83 9.88
C PHE A 354 -5.05 2.65 8.92
N ILE A 355 -5.97 1.71 9.11
CA ILE A 355 -6.29 0.72 8.08
C ILE A 355 -7.65 1.07 7.50
N SER A 356 -7.86 0.74 6.22
CA SER A 356 -9.14 0.93 5.56
C SER A 356 -9.66 -0.42 5.09
N SER A 357 -10.97 -0.60 5.09
CA SER A 357 -11.59 -1.76 4.47
C SER A 357 -12.58 -1.33 3.41
N LEU A 358 -12.73 -2.13 2.36
CA LEU A 358 -13.73 -1.96 1.32
C LEU A 358 -14.29 -3.34 1.00
N ARG A 359 -15.58 -3.53 1.29
CA ARG A 359 -16.33 -4.75 0.98
C ARG A 359 -17.11 -4.54 -0.32
N VAL A 360 -16.88 -5.39 -1.32
CA VAL A 360 -17.62 -5.39 -2.58
C VAL A 360 -18.09 -6.83 -2.82
N GLY A 361 -19.37 -7.09 -2.58
CA GLY A 361 -19.90 -8.45 -2.63
C GLY A 361 -19.18 -9.34 -1.61
N ASN A 362 -18.59 -10.41 -2.09
CA ASN A 362 -17.85 -11.35 -1.24
C ASN A 362 -16.33 -11.10 -1.23
N LEU A 363 -15.86 -9.94 -1.72
CA LEU A 363 -14.46 -9.54 -1.60
C LEU A 363 -14.33 -8.47 -0.52
N LEU A 364 -13.41 -8.69 0.42
CA LEU A 364 -12.96 -7.69 1.39
C LEU A 364 -11.54 -7.25 1.02
N ILE A 365 -11.38 -5.97 0.70
CA ILE A 365 -10.08 -5.36 0.45
C ILE A 365 -9.66 -4.64 1.75
N VAL A 366 -8.46 -4.93 2.25
CA VAL A 366 -7.91 -4.25 3.44
C VAL A 366 -6.66 -3.47 3.03
N GLY A 367 -6.70 -2.16 3.21
CA GLY A 367 -5.56 -1.27 2.96
C GLY A 367 -4.75 -1.04 4.22
N THR A 368 -3.43 -1.15 4.11
CA THR A 368 -2.49 -0.95 5.21
C THR A 368 -1.57 0.24 4.92
N PRO A 369 -1.14 1.01 5.95
CA PRO A 369 -0.33 2.22 5.74
C PRO A 369 1.19 1.92 5.70
N CYS A 370 1.60 0.86 5.02
CA CYS A 370 2.97 0.33 5.16
C CYS A 370 3.36 -0.54 3.97
N ASP A 371 4.63 -0.93 3.93
CA ASP A 371 5.11 -2.09 3.20
C ASP A 371 4.76 -3.34 4.02
N PHE A 372 3.57 -3.87 3.78
CA PHE A 372 3.07 -5.04 4.51
C PHE A 372 3.70 -6.31 3.96
N SER A 373 4.24 -7.17 4.83
CA SER A 373 4.97 -8.37 4.37
C SER A 373 4.04 -9.44 3.81
N GLY A 374 4.39 -9.98 2.65
CA GLY A 374 3.71 -11.11 2.04
C GLY A 374 3.71 -12.37 2.91
N GLU A 375 4.64 -12.51 3.87
CA GLU A 375 4.67 -13.64 4.79
C GLU A 375 3.45 -13.69 5.71
N LEU A 376 2.84 -12.52 5.97
CA LEU A 376 1.72 -12.41 6.92
C LEU A 376 0.36 -12.74 6.28
N VAL A 377 0.27 -12.80 4.94
CA VAL A 377 -1.00 -12.95 4.22
C VAL A 377 -1.63 -14.32 4.48
N GLU A 378 -0.89 -15.40 4.24
CA GLU A 378 -1.43 -16.75 4.37
C GLU A 378 -1.98 -17.05 5.78
N PRO A 379 -1.27 -16.72 6.88
CA PRO A 379 -1.83 -16.91 8.23
C PRO A 379 -3.09 -16.08 8.50
N ILE A 380 -3.24 -14.94 7.85
CA ILE A 380 -4.44 -14.11 7.97
C ILE A 380 -5.58 -14.77 7.17
N GLU A 381 -5.35 -15.14 5.92
CA GLU A 381 -6.38 -15.80 5.07
C GLU A 381 -6.89 -17.10 5.72
N LYS A 382 -6.01 -17.88 6.33
CA LYS A 382 -6.38 -19.12 7.02
C LYS A 382 -7.31 -18.90 8.22
N SER A 383 -7.42 -17.66 8.71
CA SER A 383 -8.33 -17.35 9.83
C SER A 383 -9.75 -17.05 9.36
N ILE A 384 -10.00 -16.97 8.05
CA ILE A 384 -11.33 -16.68 7.50
C ILE A 384 -12.19 -17.91 7.68
N UNK A 385 -13.23 -17.68 8.23
CA UNK A 385 -14.06 -18.68 8.51
C UNK A 385 -15.06 -18.87 7.53
N ASN A 386 -15.64 -17.74 7.02
CA ASN A 386 -16.67 -17.78 5.95
C ASN A 386 -16.03 -18.12 4.60
N LYS A 387 -16.28 -19.30 4.09
CA LYS A 387 -15.67 -19.81 2.85
C LYS A 387 -16.02 -18.98 1.60
N GLU A 388 -17.05 -18.15 1.67
CA GLU A 388 -17.41 -17.26 0.55
C GLU A 388 -16.66 -15.92 0.60
N LEU A 389 -16.12 -15.54 1.77
CA LEU A 389 -15.40 -14.29 1.90
C LEU A 389 -13.99 -14.44 1.35
N ASN A 390 -13.63 -13.56 0.44
CA ASN A 390 -12.31 -13.50 -0.17
C ASN A 390 -11.57 -12.26 0.34
N LEU A 391 -10.26 -12.34 0.43
CA LEU A 391 -9.42 -11.26 0.98
C LEU A 391 -8.43 -10.74 -0.06
N MET A 392 -8.26 -9.43 -0.10
CA MET A 392 -7.17 -8.77 -0.82
C MET A 392 -6.55 -7.76 0.13
N ILE A 393 -5.26 -7.89 0.42
CA ILE A 393 -4.53 -6.92 1.24
C ILE A 393 -3.74 -6.01 0.31
N ASN A 394 -3.94 -4.70 0.45
CA ASN A 394 -3.17 -3.69 -0.28
C ASN A 394 -2.29 -2.89 0.67
N SER A 395 -1.10 -2.57 0.24
CA SER A 395 -0.17 -1.66 0.89
C SER A 395 -0.49 -0.21 0.53
N PHE A 396 0.01 0.74 1.33
CA PHE A 396 0.04 2.18 1.01
C PHE A 396 -1.34 2.85 0.92
N ASN A 397 -2.18 2.65 1.95
CA ASN A 397 -3.55 3.18 1.93
C ASN A 397 -3.67 4.67 2.33
N GLY A 398 -2.57 5.41 2.40
CA GLY A 398 -2.62 6.87 2.64
C GLY A 398 -1.90 7.37 3.88
N GLY A 399 -1.35 6.49 4.68
CA GLY A 399 -0.32 6.80 5.67
C GLY A 399 0.94 6.09 5.28
N TYR A 400 2.05 6.33 5.99
CA TYR A 400 3.24 5.52 5.78
C TYR A 400 4.00 5.35 7.08
N ILE A 401 4.10 4.14 7.55
CA ILE A 401 4.69 3.79 8.85
C ILE A 401 5.88 2.82 8.73
N GLY A 402 6.46 2.73 7.53
CA GLY A 402 7.60 1.86 7.28
C GLY A 402 7.19 0.44 6.92
N TYR A 403 7.98 -0.54 7.34
CA TYR A 403 7.78 -1.96 7.02
C TYR A 403 7.16 -2.71 8.19
N ILE A 404 6.21 -3.58 7.87
CA ILE A 404 5.60 -4.51 8.83
C ILE A 404 6.00 -5.93 8.41
N THR A 405 6.95 -6.50 9.13
CA THR A 405 7.50 -7.84 8.86
C THR A 405 6.97 -8.85 9.87
N ASP A 406 7.14 -10.13 9.59
CA ASP A 406 6.89 -11.18 10.59
C ASP A 406 7.87 -10.96 11.76
N ASP A 407 7.34 -10.98 12.98
CA ASP A 407 8.10 -10.65 14.21
C ASP A 407 9.25 -11.61 14.51
N LYS A 408 9.20 -12.84 13.96
CA LYS A 408 10.32 -13.79 14.09
C LYS A 408 11.63 -13.24 13.53
N TRP A 409 11.56 -12.27 12.63
CA TRP A 409 12.74 -11.65 12.00
C TRP A 409 13.27 -10.43 12.75
N TYR A 410 12.51 -9.89 13.72
CA TYR A 410 12.80 -8.58 14.31
C TYR A 410 14.22 -8.47 14.87
N ASP A 411 14.73 -9.51 15.52
CA ASP A 411 16.07 -9.48 16.13
C ASP A 411 17.13 -10.29 15.35
N ARG A 412 16.77 -10.89 14.23
CA ARG A 412 17.69 -11.65 13.39
C ARG A 412 18.69 -10.70 12.70
N LYS A 413 19.92 -11.15 12.58
CA LYS A 413 21.01 -10.37 11.94
C LYS A 413 21.56 -11.08 10.70
N ASP A 414 21.20 -12.32 10.50
CA ASP A 414 21.64 -13.18 9.40
C ASP A 414 20.70 -13.10 8.18
N ILE A 415 19.93 -12.00 8.09
CA ILE A 415 18.97 -11.71 7.03
C ILE A 415 19.25 -10.30 6.50
N ASN A 416 18.46 -9.84 5.52
CA ASN A 416 18.51 -8.45 5.09
C ASN A 416 17.87 -7.55 6.15
N THR A 417 18.68 -6.86 6.95
CA THR A 417 18.20 -6.07 8.09
C THR A 417 17.59 -4.71 7.73
N TYR A 418 17.55 -4.34 6.46
CA TYR A 418 16.96 -3.06 6.04
C TYR A 418 15.51 -2.93 6.55
N GLU A 419 14.70 -3.96 6.36
CA GLU A 419 13.28 -3.94 6.72
C GLU A 419 13.04 -4.07 8.23
N THR A 420 13.96 -4.69 8.98
CA THR A 420 13.77 -4.98 10.41
C THR A 420 14.51 -4.00 11.33
N TYR A 421 15.50 -3.26 10.80
CA TYR A 421 16.24 -2.26 11.56
C TYR A 421 15.93 -0.83 11.08
N THR A 422 16.20 -0.55 9.81
CA THR A 422 16.08 0.81 9.26
C THR A 422 14.62 1.23 9.10
N MET A 423 13.78 0.33 8.64
CA MET A 423 12.42 0.66 8.21
C MET A 423 11.31 0.10 9.12
N ASN A 424 11.65 -0.62 10.19
CA ASN A 424 10.65 -1.07 11.17
C ASN A 424 10.58 -0.02 12.31
N TRP A 425 9.66 0.90 12.18
CA TRP A 425 9.63 2.11 13.02
C TRP A 425 8.82 1.97 14.31
N TYR A 426 7.97 0.95 14.41
CA TYR A 426 7.03 0.78 15.53
C TYR A 426 7.18 -0.56 16.26
N GLY A 427 8.18 -1.37 15.87
CA GLY A 427 8.45 -2.65 16.51
C GLY A 427 8.94 -2.53 17.96
N PRO A 428 8.96 -3.64 18.68
CA PRO A 428 8.63 -5.00 18.23
C PRO A 428 7.12 -5.29 18.17
N TYR A 429 6.76 -6.46 17.67
CA TYR A 429 5.40 -7.02 17.63
C TYR A 429 4.46 -6.36 16.62
N ASN A 430 5.01 -5.69 15.60
CA ASN A 430 4.21 -5.05 14.54
C ASN A 430 3.48 -6.08 13.68
N GLY A 431 4.13 -7.17 13.34
CA GLY A 431 3.55 -8.25 12.52
C GLY A 431 2.32 -8.84 13.21
N GLU A 432 2.46 -9.15 14.50
CA GLU A 432 1.38 -9.66 15.33
C GLU A 432 0.25 -8.63 15.46
N TYR A 433 0.60 -7.36 15.73
CA TYR A 433 -0.37 -6.27 15.89
C TYR A 433 -1.26 -6.17 14.64
N PHE A 434 -0.66 -6.00 13.47
CA PHE A 434 -1.41 -5.85 12.22
C PHE A 434 -2.20 -7.12 11.88
N SER A 435 -1.61 -8.30 12.10
CA SER A 435 -2.31 -9.57 11.86
C SER A 435 -3.57 -9.69 12.72
N LYS A 436 -3.49 -9.33 14.00
CA LYS A 436 -4.65 -9.38 14.91
C LYS A 436 -5.72 -8.36 14.50
N LEU A 437 -5.31 -7.13 14.12
CA LEU A 437 -6.27 -6.10 13.68
C LEU A 437 -6.98 -6.51 12.39
N ILE A 438 -6.25 -7.02 11.40
CA ILE A 438 -6.85 -7.45 10.13
C ILE A 438 -7.81 -8.63 10.37
N LYS A 439 -7.42 -9.60 11.19
CA LYS A 439 -8.30 -10.72 11.57
C LYS A 439 -9.58 -10.21 12.26
N LYS A 440 -9.48 -9.17 13.08
CA LYS A 440 -10.64 -8.54 13.73
C LYS A 440 -11.57 -7.89 12.70
N VAL A 441 -11.02 -7.14 11.75
CA VAL A 441 -11.78 -6.54 10.64
C VAL A 441 -12.47 -7.63 9.81
N ILE A 442 -11.76 -8.73 9.51
CA ILE A 442 -12.33 -9.88 8.80
C ILE A 442 -13.52 -10.44 9.57
N LYS A 443 -13.36 -10.72 10.87
CA LYS A 443 -14.41 -11.28 11.70
C LYS A 443 -15.67 -10.40 11.67
N ASN A 444 -15.50 -9.09 11.86
CA ASN A 444 -16.64 -8.16 11.80
C ASN A 444 -17.35 -8.21 10.44
N ASN A 445 -16.59 -8.39 9.35
CA ASN A 445 -17.16 -8.51 8.00
C ASN A 445 -17.78 -9.88 7.71
N GLU A 446 -17.39 -10.93 8.42
CA GLU A 446 -18.03 -12.26 8.31
C GLU A 446 -19.43 -12.28 8.92
N GLU A 447 -19.64 -11.44 9.93
CA GLU A 447 -20.93 -11.33 10.65
C GLU A 447 -21.97 -10.51 9.85
N LEU A 448 -21.55 -9.86 8.75
CA LEU A 448 -22.40 -9.09 7.84
C LEU A 448 -22.83 -9.95 6.64
#